data_80c49a7c0adf6c368b571ec05e4997ee
#
_entry.id   80c49a7c0adf6c368b571ec05e4997ee
#
_cell.length_a   1.000
_cell.length_b   1.000
_cell.length_c   1.000
_cell.angle_alpha   90.00
_cell.angle_beta   90.00
_cell.angle_gamma   90.00
#
_symmetry.space_group_name_H-M   'P 1'
#
loop_
_entity.id
_entity.type
_entity.pdbx_description
1 polymer ?
#
loop_
_entity_poly.entity_id
_entity_poly.type
_entity_poly.pdbx_seq_one_letter_code
_entity_poly.pdbx_strand_id
1 'polypeptide(L)'
;MKAAAGALGGGMPGTCAAERKAYGTPAPGRQTLALGRMASAGSDAAFLARNAAESLPAGGLAHKLEQAAQAGRPLRVKLGLDPTAPDIHLGHTVVLQKLREFQDLGHRVVLIVGDYTARVGDPSGRSDTRPVLTGEEIGANARTYEQQAFKVLDADPGRYELRFNGEWLDMRMEELFRLTRTTTVAQLLDREDFATRYAAGAPISILELLYPLMQGYDSVAVRSDVELGGTDQTFNLLLARDIQRHYGLPEQTVLTLPILPGTDGVDKMSKTRGNQIGITEAPEEMFGKTMRLPDDAMDTWFDLLALGRPPAGTAPRDAKRALARAIVTRFHDAAAAAGAQAHFDRVFVEHELPAEIDDSAIDARDGLVHLPAALASAFGVSRSEVRRLLAQGGVKLDGEPLGAGDLDLPIARVHGVVVQLGRRRFRRLQVR
;
A
#
# COMPACT_ATOMS: atom_id res chain seq x y z
N MET A 1 -53.06 45.94 -7.51
CA MET A 1 -53.55 45.49 -8.80
C MET A 1 -52.66 44.35 -9.27
N LYS A 2 -53.30 43.16 -9.39
CA LYS A 2 -53.09 42.02 -10.32
C LYS A 2 -51.67 41.76 -10.78
N ALA A 3 -51.00 40.70 -10.32
CA ALA A 3 -51.06 39.28 -10.82
C ALA A 3 -50.44 39.12 -12.22
N ALA A 4 -49.35 38.31 -12.27
CA ALA A 4 -49.19 37.31 -13.31
C ALA A 4 -48.11 36.27 -12.86
N ALA A 5 -48.56 35.04 -12.73
CA ALA A 5 -47.74 33.85 -12.56
C ALA A 5 -47.15 33.45 -13.90
N GLY A 6 -45.92 32.96 -13.89
CA GLY A 6 -45.26 32.34 -15.03
C GLY A 6 -44.46 31.14 -14.56
N ALA A 7 -45.07 29.96 -14.61
CA ALA A 7 -44.41 28.70 -14.39
C ALA A 7 -43.56 28.34 -15.61
N LEU A 8 -42.28 28.05 -15.41
CA LEU A 8 -41.46 27.28 -16.34
C LEU A 8 -40.83 26.12 -15.58
N GLY A 9 -41.36 24.93 -15.87
CA GLY A 9 -40.79 23.68 -15.49
C GLY A 9 -39.48 23.42 -16.25
N GLY A 10 -38.44 23.12 -15.50
CA GLY A 10 -37.17 22.61 -16.00
C GLY A 10 -36.87 21.29 -15.29
N GLY A 11 -37.03 20.20 -16.06
CA GLY A 11 -36.84 18.84 -15.57
C GLY A 11 -35.43 18.60 -15.07
N MET A 12 -35.33 17.89 -13.96
CA MET A 12 -34.11 17.30 -13.48
C MET A 12 -33.66 16.19 -14.45
N PRO A 13 -32.38 16.13 -14.84
CA PRO A 13 -31.86 14.97 -15.57
C PRO A 13 -31.70 13.80 -14.62
N GLY A 14 -32.08 12.66 -15.14
CA GLY A 14 -32.24 11.38 -14.49
C GLY A 14 -31.05 10.91 -13.67
N THR A 15 -31.41 10.24 -12.62
CA THR A 15 -30.56 9.34 -11.83
C THR A 15 -29.92 8.30 -12.74
N CYS A 16 -28.60 8.41 -12.93
CA CYS A 16 -27.80 7.37 -13.56
C CYS A 16 -27.73 6.19 -12.57
N ALA A 17 -28.61 5.22 -12.77
CA ALA A 17 -28.51 3.91 -12.13
C ALA A 17 -27.29 3.20 -12.73
N ALA A 18 -26.14 3.31 -12.07
CA ALA A 18 -24.98 2.52 -12.37
C ALA A 18 -25.31 1.05 -12.09
N GLU A 19 -25.33 0.24 -13.13
CA GLU A 19 -25.41 -1.22 -13.07
C GLU A 19 -24.33 -1.75 -12.12
N ARG A 20 -24.77 -2.25 -10.97
CA ARG A 20 -23.93 -2.99 -10.04
C ARG A 20 -23.62 -4.35 -10.66
N LYS A 21 -22.50 -4.46 -11.34
CA LYS A 21 -21.89 -5.78 -11.61
C LYS A 21 -21.55 -6.42 -10.27
N ALA A 22 -22.19 -7.55 -9.99
CA ALA A 22 -21.91 -8.41 -8.86
C ALA A 22 -20.44 -8.86 -8.94
N TYR A 23 -19.60 -8.34 -8.05
CA TYR A 23 -18.24 -8.83 -7.84
C TYR A 23 -18.30 -10.15 -7.08
N GLY A 24 -17.62 -11.12 -7.63
CA GLY A 24 -17.26 -12.46 -7.22
C GLY A 24 -17.92 -13.07 -5.98
N THR A 25 -18.49 -14.25 -6.19
CA THR A 25 -18.88 -15.19 -5.16
C THR A 25 -17.78 -15.36 -4.12
N PRO A 26 -18.09 -15.29 -2.82
CA PRO A 26 -17.12 -15.59 -1.77
C PRO A 26 -16.61 -17.03 -1.93
N ALA A 27 -15.30 -17.20 -1.72
CA ALA A 27 -14.64 -18.50 -1.75
C ALA A 27 -15.41 -19.49 -0.84
N PRO A 28 -15.70 -20.71 -1.30
CA PRO A 28 -16.44 -21.69 -0.50
C PRO A 28 -15.58 -22.12 0.68
N GLY A 29 -16.09 -21.91 1.92
CA GLY A 29 -15.56 -22.58 3.09
C GLY A 29 -15.12 -21.75 4.30
N ARG A 30 -15.57 -20.52 4.47
CA ARG A 30 -15.63 -19.94 5.82
C ARG A 30 -17.06 -20.00 6.31
N GLN A 31 -17.37 -21.06 7.07
CA GLN A 31 -18.57 -21.10 7.90
C GLN A 31 -18.61 -19.81 8.69
N THR A 32 -19.63 -19.01 8.46
CA THR A 32 -20.10 -17.96 9.35
C THR A 32 -20.14 -18.60 10.73
N LEU A 33 -19.17 -18.25 11.59
CA LEU A 33 -19.23 -18.61 13.01
C LEU A 33 -20.45 -17.88 13.55
N ALA A 34 -21.57 -18.59 13.53
CA ALA A 34 -22.81 -18.14 14.11
C ALA A 34 -22.53 -17.67 15.54
N LEU A 35 -23.08 -16.52 15.88
CA LEU A 35 -23.29 -15.96 17.21
C LEU A 35 -23.63 -17.03 18.26
N GLY A 36 -22.64 -17.72 18.80
CA GLY A 36 -22.84 -18.84 19.72
C GLY A 36 -21.65 -19.15 20.63
N ARG A 37 -20.50 -18.51 20.41
CA ARG A 37 -19.39 -18.55 21.36
C ARG A 37 -19.13 -17.12 21.84
N MET A 38 -19.55 -16.82 23.07
CA MET A 38 -18.98 -15.71 23.85
C MET A 38 -17.52 -16.10 24.13
N ALA A 39 -16.64 -15.85 23.16
CA ALA A 39 -15.22 -15.79 23.43
C ALA A 39 -15.05 -14.75 24.53
N SER A 40 -14.26 -15.01 25.56
CA SER A 40 -14.06 -14.00 26.61
C SER A 40 -13.34 -12.81 25.98
N ALA A 41 -13.67 -11.59 26.39
CA ALA A 41 -13.00 -10.38 25.91
C ALA A 41 -11.47 -10.48 26.00
N GLY A 42 -10.95 -11.27 26.94
CA GLY A 42 -9.52 -11.58 27.05
C GLY A 42 -8.97 -12.42 25.91
N SER A 43 -9.71 -13.43 25.40
CA SER A 43 -9.27 -14.23 24.24
C SER A 43 -9.32 -13.42 22.95
N ASP A 44 -10.34 -12.57 22.76
CA ASP A 44 -10.46 -11.70 21.61
C ASP A 44 -9.37 -10.63 21.63
N ALA A 45 -9.07 -10.06 22.80
CA ALA A 45 -7.98 -9.13 22.96
C ALA A 45 -6.61 -9.76 22.62
N ALA A 46 -6.35 -10.99 23.08
CA ALA A 46 -5.14 -11.72 22.76
C ALA A 46 -5.04 -12.04 21.25
N PHE A 47 -6.15 -12.42 20.63
CA PHE A 47 -6.22 -12.65 19.17
C PHE A 47 -5.93 -11.37 18.39
N LEU A 48 -6.57 -10.26 18.74
CA LEU A 48 -6.42 -8.97 18.07
C LEU A 48 -5.04 -8.34 18.31
N ALA A 49 -4.42 -8.57 19.47
CA ALA A 49 -3.09 -8.07 19.79
C ALA A 49 -1.96 -8.91 19.17
N ARG A 50 -2.24 -10.10 18.61
CA ARG A 50 -1.18 -10.90 17.98
C ARG A 50 -0.55 -10.14 16.80
N ASN A 51 0.77 -10.30 16.64
CA ASN A 51 1.57 -9.59 15.63
C ASN A 51 1.53 -8.06 15.74
N ALA A 52 0.95 -7.49 16.80
CA ALA A 52 1.11 -6.08 17.13
C ALA A 52 2.49 -5.88 17.77
N ALA A 53 3.11 -4.75 17.47
CA ALA A 53 4.33 -4.33 18.16
C ALA A 53 3.99 -3.86 19.58
N GLU A 54 2.90 -3.09 19.71
CA GLU A 54 2.45 -2.54 20.99
C GLU A 54 0.91 -2.52 21.05
N SER A 55 0.38 -2.70 22.26
CA SER A 55 -1.04 -2.48 22.59
C SER A 55 -1.11 -1.62 23.86
N LEU A 56 -1.45 -0.36 23.69
CA LEU A 56 -1.35 0.67 24.75
C LEU A 56 -2.72 1.29 25.09
N PRO A 57 -3.02 1.46 26.40
CA PRO A 57 -2.25 0.97 27.53
C PRO A 57 -2.36 -0.55 27.68
N ALA A 58 -1.45 -1.15 28.45
CA ALA A 58 -1.50 -2.58 28.75
C ALA A 58 -2.88 -2.96 29.32
N GLY A 59 -3.50 -4.02 28.77
CA GLY A 59 -4.85 -4.45 29.13
C GLY A 59 -5.99 -3.56 28.59
N GLY A 60 -5.67 -2.42 27.96
CA GLY A 60 -6.67 -1.46 27.47
C GLY A 60 -7.61 -2.06 26.43
N LEU A 61 -7.10 -2.90 25.53
CA LEU A 61 -7.93 -3.55 24.49
C LEU A 61 -8.99 -4.48 25.12
N ALA A 62 -8.61 -5.33 26.10
CA ALA A 62 -9.54 -6.21 26.79
C ALA A 62 -10.62 -5.37 27.51
N HIS A 63 -10.22 -4.30 28.18
CA HIS A 63 -11.15 -3.40 28.87
C HIS A 63 -12.16 -2.75 27.92
N LYS A 64 -11.68 -2.29 26.72
CA LYS A 64 -12.58 -1.72 25.70
C LYS A 64 -13.57 -2.76 25.14
N LEU A 65 -13.11 -3.99 24.92
CA LEU A 65 -13.99 -5.09 24.48
C LEU A 65 -15.06 -5.40 25.52
N GLU A 66 -14.71 -5.45 26.81
CA GLU A 66 -15.65 -5.64 27.91
C GLU A 66 -16.69 -4.51 27.99
N GLN A 67 -16.23 -3.26 27.93
CA GLN A 67 -17.13 -2.09 27.94
C GLN A 67 -18.09 -2.09 26.75
N ALA A 68 -17.59 -2.43 25.54
CA ALA A 68 -18.41 -2.51 24.35
C ALA A 68 -19.47 -3.61 24.45
N ALA A 69 -19.09 -4.79 24.96
CA ALA A 69 -20.00 -5.91 25.19
C ALA A 69 -21.09 -5.54 26.22
N GLN A 70 -20.71 -4.93 27.32
CA GLN A 70 -21.66 -4.45 28.37
C GLN A 70 -22.62 -3.39 27.83
N ALA A 71 -22.12 -2.50 26.94
CA ALA A 71 -22.93 -1.46 26.31
C ALA A 71 -23.77 -1.98 25.11
N GLY A 72 -23.61 -3.24 24.72
CA GLY A 72 -24.30 -3.83 23.54
C GLY A 72 -23.98 -3.14 22.23
N ARG A 73 -22.78 -2.58 22.08
CA ARG A 73 -22.34 -1.87 20.87
C ARG A 73 -21.00 -2.40 20.33
N PRO A 74 -20.75 -2.33 19.02
CA PRO A 74 -19.43 -2.59 18.49
C PRO A 74 -18.42 -1.51 18.93
N LEU A 75 -17.12 -1.89 18.99
CA LEU A 75 -16.04 -0.93 19.03
C LEU A 75 -15.97 -0.16 17.71
N ARG A 76 -15.57 1.11 17.78
CA ARG A 76 -15.20 1.94 16.64
C ARG A 76 -13.69 1.91 16.48
N VAL A 77 -13.23 1.23 15.44
CA VAL A 77 -11.80 0.97 15.19
C VAL A 77 -11.32 1.84 14.04
N LYS A 78 -10.50 2.83 14.36
CA LYS A 78 -10.06 3.88 13.42
C LYS A 78 -8.75 3.51 12.74
N LEU A 79 -8.67 3.85 11.45
CA LEU A 79 -7.42 4.00 10.70
C LEU A 79 -7.52 5.25 9.83
N GLY A 80 -6.54 6.15 9.92
CA GLY A 80 -6.37 7.26 8.99
C GLY A 80 -5.36 6.92 7.91
N LEU A 81 -5.66 7.29 6.66
CA LEU A 81 -4.78 7.13 5.51
C LEU A 81 -4.78 8.41 4.67
N ASP A 82 -3.61 9.02 4.51
CA ASP A 82 -3.44 10.14 3.58
C ASP A 82 -3.29 9.63 2.15
N PRO A 83 -4.14 10.04 1.21
CA PRO A 83 -4.12 9.57 -0.18
C PRO A 83 -2.98 10.25 -0.98
N THR A 84 -1.74 10.08 -0.52
CA THR A 84 -0.54 10.72 -1.11
C THR A 84 -0.03 10.03 -2.37
N ALA A 85 -0.56 8.87 -2.72
CA ALA A 85 -0.28 8.12 -3.95
C ALA A 85 -1.53 7.31 -4.33
N PRO A 86 -1.76 6.99 -5.61
CA PRO A 86 -2.99 6.30 -6.02
C PRO A 86 -3.05 4.82 -5.60
N ASP A 87 -1.93 4.20 -5.21
CA ASP A 87 -1.85 2.76 -5.04
C ASP A 87 -1.54 2.35 -3.60
N ILE A 88 -2.29 1.37 -3.12
CA ILE A 88 -2.01 0.61 -1.90
C ILE A 88 -1.01 -0.50 -2.24
N HIS A 89 0.02 -0.66 -1.41
CA HIS A 89 0.98 -1.77 -1.49
C HIS A 89 0.86 -2.72 -0.29
N LEU A 90 1.55 -3.86 -0.33
CA LEU A 90 1.47 -4.89 0.72
C LEU A 90 1.73 -4.35 2.13
N GLY A 91 2.59 -3.34 2.28
CA GLY A 91 2.85 -2.72 3.60
C GLY A 91 1.59 -2.12 4.25
N HIS A 92 0.70 -1.51 3.47
CA HIS A 92 -0.58 -1.00 3.98
C HIS A 92 -1.54 -2.14 4.36
N THR A 93 -1.42 -3.30 3.70
CA THR A 93 -2.33 -4.41 3.96
C THR A 93 -2.10 -5.07 5.31
N VAL A 94 -0.96 -4.84 5.96
CA VAL A 94 -0.69 -5.30 7.33
C VAL A 94 -1.73 -4.72 8.29
N VAL A 95 -1.91 -3.39 8.24
CA VAL A 95 -2.89 -2.69 9.10
C VAL A 95 -4.32 -2.98 8.66
N LEU A 96 -4.58 -3.02 7.34
CA LEU A 96 -5.90 -3.35 6.80
C LEU A 96 -6.34 -4.77 7.19
N GLN A 97 -5.42 -5.74 7.22
CA GLN A 97 -5.72 -7.09 7.69
C GLN A 97 -6.10 -7.12 9.17
N LYS A 98 -5.43 -6.32 10.00
CA LYS A 98 -5.79 -6.18 11.41
C LYS A 98 -7.17 -5.57 11.58
N LEU A 99 -7.52 -4.55 10.80
CA LEU A 99 -8.88 -4.01 10.77
C LEU A 99 -9.92 -5.06 10.36
N ARG A 100 -9.58 -5.91 9.38
CA ARG A 100 -10.44 -7.03 8.96
C ARG A 100 -10.69 -8.02 10.12
N GLU A 101 -9.69 -8.30 10.93
CA GLU A 101 -9.85 -9.15 12.12
C GLU A 101 -10.86 -8.54 13.12
N PHE A 102 -10.87 -7.23 13.29
CA PHE A 102 -11.90 -6.54 14.09
C PHE A 102 -13.29 -6.65 13.45
N GLN A 103 -13.41 -6.51 12.12
CA GLN A 103 -14.69 -6.70 11.43
C GLN A 103 -15.21 -8.15 11.60
N ASP A 104 -14.32 -9.15 11.48
CA ASP A 104 -14.68 -10.57 11.62
C ASP A 104 -15.23 -10.86 13.03
N LEU A 105 -14.83 -10.10 14.06
CA LEU A 105 -15.37 -10.15 15.43
C LEU A 105 -16.61 -9.27 15.64
N GLY A 106 -17.13 -8.63 14.60
CA GLY A 106 -18.35 -7.83 14.66
C GLY A 106 -18.15 -6.36 15.04
N HIS A 107 -16.92 -5.87 15.06
CA HIS A 107 -16.62 -4.47 15.31
C HIS A 107 -16.72 -3.62 14.05
N ARG A 108 -16.86 -2.31 14.21
CA ARG A 108 -17.01 -1.35 13.13
C ARG A 108 -15.68 -0.65 12.82
N VAL A 109 -15.22 -0.78 11.59
CA VAL A 109 -14.06 -0.04 11.10
C VAL A 109 -14.46 1.37 10.70
N VAL A 110 -13.68 2.37 11.12
CA VAL A 110 -13.78 3.75 10.67
C VAL A 110 -12.52 4.09 9.88
N LEU A 111 -12.64 4.03 8.57
CA LEU A 111 -11.56 4.39 7.66
C LEU A 111 -11.66 5.89 7.37
N ILE A 112 -10.61 6.63 7.71
CA ILE A 112 -10.53 8.07 7.46
C ILE A 112 -9.59 8.32 6.29
N VAL A 113 -10.11 8.93 5.25
CA VAL A 113 -9.31 9.49 4.16
C VAL A 113 -8.88 10.89 4.58
N GLY A 114 -7.57 11.08 4.69
CA GLY A 114 -6.96 12.35 5.08
C GLY A 114 -6.91 13.34 3.91
N ASP A 115 -8.07 13.78 3.41
CA ASP A 115 -8.15 14.75 2.32
C ASP A 115 -7.74 16.16 2.75
N TYR A 116 -7.81 16.47 4.04
CA TYR A 116 -7.33 17.72 4.62
C TYR A 116 -5.87 17.58 5.08
N THR A 117 -5.52 16.52 5.81
CA THR A 117 -4.17 16.26 6.31
C THR A 117 -3.16 16.03 5.20
N ALA A 118 -3.56 15.44 4.07
CA ALA A 118 -2.70 15.28 2.88
C ALA A 118 -2.18 16.61 2.31
N ARG A 119 -2.86 17.73 2.56
CA ARG A 119 -2.40 19.08 2.17
C ARG A 119 -1.23 19.56 3.03
N VAL A 120 -1.11 19.03 4.22
CA VAL A 120 -0.01 19.32 5.16
C VAL A 120 1.12 18.31 4.96
N GLY A 121 0.78 17.04 4.86
CA GLY A 121 1.69 15.91 4.75
C GLY A 121 2.21 15.43 6.08
N ASP A 122 2.16 14.11 6.29
CA ASP A 122 2.69 13.45 7.48
C ASP A 122 4.21 13.64 7.59
N PRO A 123 4.73 14.26 8.65
CA PRO A 123 6.15 14.41 8.88
C PRO A 123 6.84 13.11 9.35
N SER A 124 6.10 12.05 9.70
CA SER A 124 6.65 10.79 10.26
C SER A 124 7.71 10.15 9.37
N GLY A 125 8.91 9.92 9.93
CA GLY A 125 10.01 9.20 9.29
C GLY A 125 10.62 9.92 8.09
N ARG A 126 10.61 11.27 8.05
CA ARG A 126 11.12 12.07 6.92
C ARG A 126 12.09 13.15 7.35
N SER A 127 13.01 13.46 6.43
CA SER A 127 13.95 14.56 6.53
C SER A 127 13.53 15.82 5.74
N ASP A 128 12.58 15.71 4.81
CA ASP A 128 12.22 16.76 3.86
C ASP A 128 10.71 17.03 3.81
N THR A 129 10.34 18.28 3.44
CA THR A 129 8.94 18.69 3.23
C THR A 129 8.35 18.05 1.96
N ARG A 130 7.07 17.66 2.02
CA ARG A 130 6.36 17.12 0.84
C ARG A 130 5.90 18.20 -0.13
N PRO A 131 5.85 17.89 -1.45
CA PRO A 131 5.04 18.67 -2.37
C PRO A 131 3.57 18.64 -1.93
N VAL A 132 2.93 19.81 -1.95
CA VAL A 132 1.50 19.93 -1.64
C VAL A 132 0.69 19.40 -2.82
N LEU A 133 -0.17 18.39 -2.58
CA LEU A 133 -1.08 17.88 -3.59
C LEU A 133 -2.27 18.83 -3.78
N THR A 134 -2.80 18.88 -4.99
CA THR A 134 -4.05 19.60 -5.29
C THR A 134 -5.26 18.83 -4.75
N GLY A 135 -6.38 19.53 -4.51
CA GLY A 135 -7.62 18.88 -4.07
C GLY A 135 -8.15 17.85 -5.08
N GLU A 136 -7.92 18.05 -6.39
CA GLU A 136 -8.31 17.09 -7.43
C GLU A 136 -7.48 15.81 -7.37
N GLU A 137 -6.17 15.90 -7.20
CA GLU A 137 -5.27 14.75 -7.01
C GLU A 137 -5.63 13.96 -5.76
N ILE A 138 -5.87 14.67 -4.64
CA ILE A 138 -6.30 14.04 -3.38
C ILE A 138 -7.63 13.30 -3.58
N GLY A 139 -8.61 13.93 -4.24
CA GLY A 139 -9.91 13.31 -4.52
C GLY A 139 -9.83 12.11 -5.48
N ALA A 140 -8.95 12.15 -6.48
CA ALA A 140 -8.70 11.04 -7.37
C ALA A 140 -8.06 9.85 -6.62
N ASN A 141 -7.02 10.12 -5.83
CA ASN A 141 -6.34 9.12 -5.03
C ASN A 141 -7.28 8.51 -3.98
N ALA A 142 -8.11 9.30 -3.32
CA ALA A 142 -9.06 8.82 -2.32
C ALA A 142 -10.01 7.74 -2.87
N ARG A 143 -10.54 7.93 -4.08
CA ARG A 143 -11.40 6.93 -4.73
C ARG A 143 -10.69 5.61 -5.00
N THR A 144 -9.42 5.66 -5.40
CA THR A 144 -8.64 4.44 -5.64
C THR A 144 -8.29 3.74 -4.33
N TYR A 145 -8.01 4.49 -3.26
CA TYR A 145 -7.77 3.94 -1.92
C TYR A 145 -8.97 3.17 -1.37
N GLU A 146 -10.17 3.74 -1.50
CA GLU A 146 -11.41 3.08 -1.09
C GLU A 146 -11.56 1.72 -1.79
N GLN A 147 -11.50 1.71 -3.13
CA GLN A 147 -11.64 0.49 -3.93
C GLN A 147 -10.61 -0.58 -3.57
N GLN A 148 -9.38 -0.16 -3.32
CA GLN A 148 -8.28 -1.06 -2.99
C GLN A 148 -8.37 -1.57 -1.54
N ALA A 149 -8.78 -0.74 -0.58
CA ALA A 149 -8.98 -1.16 0.81
C ALA A 149 -10.01 -2.30 0.93
N PHE A 150 -11.06 -2.26 0.10
CA PHE A 150 -12.09 -3.32 0.05
C PHE A 150 -11.64 -4.62 -0.63
N LYS A 151 -10.43 -4.71 -1.14
CA LYS A 151 -9.81 -6.02 -1.46
C LYS A 151 -9.42 -6.81 -0.18
N VAL A 152 -9.33 -6.12 0.97
CA VAL A 152 -8.99 -6.69 2.27
C VAL A 152 -10.15 -6.60 3.25
N LEU A 153 -10.79 -5.43 3.35
CA LEU A 153 -11.88 -5.17 4.27
C LEU A 153 -13.21 -5.76 3.77
N ASP A 154 -14.12 -6.00 4.71
CA ASP A 154 -15.51 -6.33 4.41
C ASP A 154 -16.24 -5.05 3.95
N ALA A 155 -16.87 -5.13 2.79
CA ALA A 155 -17.60 -4.02 2.19
C ALA A 155 -19.07 -3.92 2.67
N ASP A 156 -19.48 -4.69 3.68
CA ASP A 156 -20.80 -4.57 4.31
C ASP A 156 -20.94 -3.18 4.97
N PRO A 157 -21.86 -2.31 4.55
CA PRO A 157 -22.05 -0.96 5.12
C PRO A 157 -22.34 -0.96 6.62
N GLY A 158 -22.80 -2.08 7.19
CA GLY A 158 -22.98 -2.24 8.64
C GLY A 158 -21.67 -2.39 9.42
N ARG A 159 -20.58 -2.73 8.74
CA ARG A 159 -19.28 -3.08 9.34
C ARG A 159 -18.19 -2.04 9.13
N TYR A 160 -18.43 -1.00 8.33
CA TYR A 160 -17.48 0.09 8.13
C TYR A 160 -18.15 1.46 8.03
N GLU A 161 -17.36 2.49 8.22
CA GLU A 161 -17.65 3.88 7.89
C GLU A 161 -16.45 4.43 7.14
N LEU A 162 -16.69 5.04 5.98
CA LEU A 162 -15.70 5.83 5.27
C LEU A 162 -15.96 7.30 5.55
N ARG A 163 -14.95 8.01 6.03
CA ARG A 163 -15.03 9.42 6.41
C ARG A 163 -13.90 10.22 5.77
N PHE A 164 -14.12 11.47 5.55
CA PHE A 164 -13.10 12.41 5.06
C PHE A 164 -12.82 13.41 6.16
N ASN A 165 -11.55 13.63 6.52
CA ASN A 165 -11.25 14.50 7.64
C ASN A 165 -11.44 15.99 7.35
N GLY A 166 -11.61 16.39 6.10
CA GLY A 166 -12.12 17.69 5.71
C GLY A 166 -13.52 17.99 6.28
N GLU A 167 -14.32 16.98 6.62
CA GLU A 167 -15.64 17.15 7.25
C GLU A 167 -15.56 17.90 8.59
N TRP A 168 -14.44 17.84 9.30
CA TRP A 168 -14.26 18.47 10.63
C TRP A 168 -12.99 19.30 10.78
N LEU A 169 -11.98 19.13 9.91
CA LEU A 169 -10.74 19.91 9.98
C LEU A 169 -10.85 21.27 9.28
N ASP A 170 -11.84 21.46 8.41
CA ASP A 170 -12.25 22.80 7.93
C ASP A 170 -13.02 23.52 9.05
N MET A 171 -12.31 23.78 10.17
CA MET A 171 -12.87 24.29 11.40
C MET A 171 -12.69 25.80 11.56
N ARG A 172 -13.53 26.41 12.39
CA ARG A 172 -13.35 27.81 12.77
C ARG A 172 -12.08 28.00 13.59
N MET A 173 -11.50 29.18 13.51
CA MET A 173 -10.26 29.53 14.24
C MET A 173 -10.39 29.30 15.76
N GLU A 174 -11.57 29.50 16.34
CA GLU A 174 -11.83 29.25 17.78
C GLU A 174 -11.63 27.75 18.13
N GLU A 175 -12.08 26.84 17.27
CA GLU A 175 -11.85 25.39 17.46
C GLU A 175 -10.39 25.02 17.27
N LEU A 176 -9.69 25.65 16.31
CA LEU A 176 -8.26 25.47 16.16
C LEU A 176 -7.51 25.95 17.42
N PHE A 177 -7.90 27.08 18.01
CA PHE A 177 -7.31 27.53 19.27
C PHE A 177 -7.59 26.56 20.43
N ARG A 178 -8.77 25.95 20.46
CA ARG A 178 -9.09 24.92 21.45
C ARG A 178 -8.21 23.67 21.23
N LEU A 179 -8.04 23.23 19.98
CA LEU A 179 -7.21 22.07 19.64
C LEU A 179 -5.74 22.34 19.98
N THR A 180 -5.17 23.47 19.59
CA THR A 180 -3.75 23.79 19.83
C THR A 180 -3.41 23.96 21.31
N ARG A 181 -4.39 24.27 22.19
CA ARG A 181 -4.18 24.31 23.64
C ARG A 181 -4.01 22.93 24.29
N THR A 182 -4.31 21.86 23.58
CA THR A 182 -4.18 20.47 24.12
C THR A 182 -2.76 19.98 24.21
N THR A 183 -1.81 20.66 23.57
CA THR A 183 -0.42 20.21 23.42
C THR A 183 0.53 21.40 23.48
N THR A 184 1.77 21.16 23.90
CA THR A 184 2.84 22.16 23.92
C THR A 184 3.87 21.88 22.82
N VAL A 185 4.62 22.93 22.41
CA VAL A 185 5.74 22.79 21.48
C VAL A 185 6.78 21.80 22.00
N ALA A 186 7.06 21.79 23.32
CA ALA A 186 8.00 20.85 23.91
C ALA A 186 7.57 19.39 23.67
N GLN A 187 6.29 19.07 23.92
CA GLN A 187 5.76 17.72 23.64
C GLN A 187 5.85 17.34 22.15
N LEU A 188 5.60 18.28 21.22
CA LEU A 188 5.73 17.99 19.80
C LEU A 188 7.20 17.74 19.39
N LEU A 189 8.14 18.45 20.02
CA LEU A 189 9.56 18.28 19.77
C LEU A 189 10.16 17.02 20.43
N ASP A 190 9.43 16.32 21.31
CA ASP A 190 9.83 14.98 21.82
C ASP A 190 9.69 13.90 20.74
N ARG A 191 9.00 14.16 19.67
CA ARG A 191 8.90 13.27 18.53
C ARG A 191 10.26 13.18 17.82
N GLU A 192 10.75 11.95 17.60
CA GLU A 192 12.13 11.65 17.17
C GLU A 192 12.58 12.44 15.90
N ASP A 193 11.70 12.52 14.88
CA ASP A 193 11.99 13.24 13.64
C ASP A 193 12.09 14.75 13.85
N PHE A 194 11.19 15.33 14.67
CA PHE A 194 11.28 16.75 15.04
C PHE A 194 12.49 17.03 15.94
N ALA A 195 12.75 16.18 16.94
CA ALA A 195 13.92 16.31 17.80
C ALA A 195 15.21 16.31 16.98
N THR A 196 15.36 15.37 16.05
CA THR A 196 16.52 15.24 15.17
C THR A 196 16.71 16.48 14.29
N ARG A 197 15.63 16.92 13.62
CA ARG A 197 15.65 18.12 12.75
C ARG A 197 15.94 19.38 13.55
N TYR A 198 15.32 19.52 14.72
CA TYR A 198 15.56 20.68 15.60
C TYR A 198 17.01 20.76 16.08
N ALA A 199 17.60 19.63 16.52
CA ALA A 199 18.98 19.53 16.95
C ALA A 199 19.96 19.85 15.80
N ALA A 200 19.61 19.46 14.56
CA ALA A 200 20.40 19.74 13.36
C ALA A 200 20.23 21.18 12.82
N GLY A 201 19.36 21.99 13.42
CA GLY A 201 19.00 23.33 12.88
C GLY A 201 18.27 23.27 11.54
N ALA A 202 17.70 22.12 11.18
CA ALA A 202 16.90 21.97 9.97
C ALA A 202 15.52 22.64 10.12
N PRO A 203 14.94 23.18 9.05
CA PRO A 203 13.68 23.90 9.14
C PRO A 203 12.53 22.95 9.52
N ILE A 204 11.67 23.40 10.46
CA ILE A 204 10.42 22.77 10.84
C ILE A 204 9.33 23.80 10.63
N SER A 205 8.36 23.49 9.77
CA SER A 205 7.21 24.36 9.53
C SER A 205 6.23 24.30 10.71
N ILE A 206 5.62 25.44 11.08
CA ILE A 206 4.51 25.45 12.04
C ILE A 206 3.36 24.56 11.56
N LEU A 207 3.15 24.50 10.24
CA LEU A 207 2.13 23.64 9.64
C LEU A 207 2.39 22.15 9.92
N GLU A 208 3.67 21.72 9.82
CA GLU A 208 4.05 20.34 10.18
C GLU A 208 3.77 20.00 11.65
N LEU A 209 3.92 20.98 12.55
CA LEU A 209 3.60 20.80 13.97
C LEU A 209 2.09 20.64 14.23
N LEU A 210 1.23 21.09 13.32
CA LEU A 210 -0.22 20.90 13.41
C LEU A 210 -0.66 19.51 12.97
N TYR A 211 0.11 18.80 12.17
CA TYR A 211 -0.28 17.49 11.65
C TYR A 211 -0.65 16.47 12.75
N PRO A 212 0.15 16.23 13.80
CA PRO A 212 -0.21 15.32 14.88
C PRO A 212 -1.50 15.73 15.62
N LEU A 213 -1.76 17.03 15.74
CA LEU A 213 -2.98 17.56 16.36
C LEU A 213 -4.21 17.26 15.50
N MET A 214 -4.11 17.44 14.17
CA MET A 214 -5.18 17.14 13.23
C MET A 214 -5.52 15.65 13.23
N GLN A 215 -4.52 14.77 13.17
CA GLN A 215 -4.71 13.32 13.28
C GLN A 215 -5.34 12.92 14.63
N GLY A 216 -4.92 13.58 15.71
CA GLY A 216 -5.51 13.35 17.04
C GLY A 216 -6.97 13.81 17.12
N TYR A 217 -7.31 14.92 16.46
CA TYR A 217 -8.70 15.41 16.41
C TYR A 217 -9.61 14.50 15.60
N ASP A 218 -9.10 13.78 14.61
CA ASP A 218 -9.85 12.72 13.91
C ASP A 218 -10.45 11.72 14.91
N SER A 219 -9.69 11.33 15.95
CA SER A 219 -10.16 10.41 16.98
C SER A 219 -11.27 11.00 17.85
N VAL A 220 -11.25 12.31 18.06
CA VAL A 220 -12.34 13.06 18.74
C VAL A 220 -13.60 13.05 17.86
N ALA A 221 -13.46 13.44 16.59
CA ALA A 221 -14.57 13.57 15.64
C ALA A 221 -15.31 12.24 15.44
N VAL A 222 -14.58 11.13 15.28
CA VAL A 222 -15.19 9.81 15.08
C VAL A 222 -15.44 9.06 16.38
N ARG A 223 -15.07 9.60 17.54
CA ARG A 223 -15.17 8.91 18.84
C ARG A 223 -14.56 7.53 18.82
N SER A 224 -13.30 7.46 18.42
CA SER A 224 -12.57 6.20 18.28
C SER A 224 -12.41 5.48 19.63
N ASP A 225 -12.70 4.18 19.66
CA ASP A 225 -12.41 3.31 20.81
C ASP A 225 -11.01 2.68 20.68
N VAL A 226 -10.57 2.39 19.43
CA VAL A 226 -9.28 1.79 19.10
C VAL A 226 -8.73 2.49 17.86
N GLU A 227 -7.45 2.83 17.88
CA GLU A 227 -6.76 3.36 16.69
C GLU A 227 -5.57 2.46 16.32
N LEU A 228 -5.47 2.14 15.02
CA LEU A 228 -4.37 1.36 14.47
C LEU A 228 -3.43 2.25 13.66
N GLY A 229 -2.15 1.86 13.66
CA GLY A 229 -1.12 2.48 12.80
C GLY A 229 0.14 1.63 12.72
N GLY A 230 1.11 2.04 11.92
CA GLY A 230 2.46 1.52 11.97
C GLY A 230 3.20 2.01 13.22
N THR A 231 4.32 1.35 13.56
CA THR A 231 5.17 1.78 14.69
C THR A 231 5.69 3.20 14.53
N ASP A 232 5.83 3.69 13.30
CA ASP A 232 6.19 5.08 12.99
C ASP A 232 5.12 6.11 13.38
N GLN A 233 3.90 5.66 13.70
CA GLN A 233 2.77 6.50 14.11
C GLN A 233 2.57 6.56 15.64
N THR A 234 3.36 5.81 16.43
CA THR A 234 3.13 5.66 17.88
C THR A 234 2.91 6.98 18.60
N PHE A 235 3.75 8.00 18.31
CA PHE A 235 3.62 9.33 18.91
C PHE A 235 2.25 9.96 18.62
N ASN A 236 1.83 9.98 17.35
CA ASN A 236 0.58 10.60 16.95
C ASN A 236 -0.63 9.89 17.57
N LEU A 237 -0.58 8.55 17.63
CA LEU A 237 -1.64 7.72 18.21
C LEU A 237 -1.79 7.95 19.73
N LEU A 238 -0.67 8.13 20.44
CA LEU A 238 -0.67 8.46 21.87
C LEU A 238 -1.15 9.88 22.11
N LEU A 239 -0.71 10.85 21.29
CA LEU A 239 -1.19 12.23 21.39
C LEU A 239 -2.71 12.31 21.19
N ALA A 240 -3.28 11.49 20.30
CA ALA A 240 -4.73 11.44 20.10
C ALA A 240 -5.50 11.06 21.37
N ARG A 241 -4.94 10.22 22.24
CA ARG A 241 -5.51 9.88 23.55
C ARG A 241 -5.60 11.10 24.46
N ASP A 242 -4.50 11.88 24.53
CA ASP A 242 -4.45 13.09 25.33
C ASP A 242 -5.45 14.14 24.81
N ILE A 243 -5.59 14.28 23.50
CA ILE A 243 -6.57 15.16 22.87
C ILE A 243 -7.99 14.69 23.21
N GLN A 244 -8.33 13.40 23.09
CA GLN A 244 -9.63 12.86 23.49
C GLN A 244 -9.95 13.23 24.95
N ARG A 245 -8.98 13.07 25.87
CA ARG A 245 -9.13 13.44 27.30
C ARG A 245 -9.46 14.92 27.46
N HIS A 246 -8.78 15.81 26.75
CA HIS A 246 -9.05 17.27 26.80
C HIS A 246 -10.44 17.63 26.27
N TYR A 247 -10.96 16.84 25.34
CA TYR A 247 -12.32 16.98 24.82
C TYR A 247 -13.39 16.26 25.67
N GLY A 248 -13.00 15.67 26.83
CA GLY A 248 -13.91 14.98 27.73
C GLY A 248 -14.41 13.63 27.19
N LEU A 249 -13.70 13.01 26.27
CA LEU A 249 -14.02 11.70 25.72
C LEU A 249 -13.20 10.60 26.41
N PRO A 250 -13.71 9.35 26.42
CA PRO A 250 -12.92 8.19 26.81
C PRO A 250 -11.75 8.01 25.85
N GLU A 251 -10.55 7.83 26.41
CA GLU A 251 -9.34 7.63 25.64
C GLU A 251 -9.38 6.30 24.87
N GLN A 252 -8.94 6.32 23.61
CA GLN A 252 -8.81 5.14 22.79
C GLN A 252 -7.68 4.20 23.23
N THR A 253 -7.75 2.94 22.86
CA THR A 253 -6.61 2.02 22.87
C THR A 253 -5.85 2.16 21.56
N VAL A 254 -4.52 2.12 21.64
CA VAL A 254 -3.62 2.19 20.49
C VAL A 254 -3.07 0.82 20.21
N LEU A 255 -3.08 0.41 18.95
CA LEU A 255 -2.49 -0.82 18.49
C LEU A 255 -1.53 -0.51 17.33
N THR A 256 -0.22 -0.66 17.57
CA THR A 256 0.80 -0.43 16.54
C THR A 256 1.23 -1.75 15.91
N LEU A 257 1.48 -1.72 14.62
CA LEU A 257 1.90 -2.87 13.85
C LEU A 257 3.31 -2.64 13.29
N PRO A 258 4.13 -3.68 13.24
CA PRO A 258 5.44 -3.59 12.61
C PRO A 258 5.32 -3.16 11.15
N ILE A 259 6.33 -2.44 10.69
CA ILE A 259 6.41 -2.00 9.30
C ILE A 259 6.92 -3.15 8.44
N LEU A 260 6.20 -3.50 7.38
CA LEU A 260 6.64 -4.52 6.43
C LEU A 260 7.85 -3.99 5.65
N PRO A 261 8.99 -4.71 5.66
CA PRO A 261 10.11 -4.37 4.79
C PRO A 261 9.74 -4.57 3.32
N GLY A 262 10.38 -3.84 2.43
CA GLY A 262 10.21 -3.98 0.99
C GLY A 262 10.82 -5.26 0.43
N THR A 263 10.85 -5.38 -0.90
CA THR A 263 11.45 -6.53 -1.60
C THR A 263 12.96 -6.63 -1.43
N ASP A 264 13.60 -5.62 -0.85
CA ASP A 264 15.00 -5.62 -0.39
C ASP A 264 15.19 -6.34 0.96
N GLY A 265 14.11 -6.56 1.71
CA GLY A 265 14.10 -7.21 3.02
C GLY A 265 14.55 -6.34 4.19
N VAL A 266 14.92 -5.09 3.97
CA VAL A 266 15.52 -4.20 4.98
C VAL A 266 14.73 -2.91 5.15
N ASP A 267 14.61 -2.14 4.08
CA ASP A 267 13.98 -0.82 4.13
C ASP A 267 12.46 -0.93 4.14
N LYS A 268 11.80 0.05 4.79
CA LYS A 268 10.33 0.21 4.73
C LYS A 268 9.87 0.15 3.27
N MET A 269 8.86 -0.67 3.01
CA MET A 269 8.23 -0.76 1.69
C MET A 269 7.69 0.61 1.26
N SER A 270 8.14 1.12 0.13
CA SER A 270 7.65 2.40 -0.42
C SER A 270 7.81 2.50 -1.94
N LYS A 271 6.93 3.29 -2.56
CA LYS A 271 6.96 3.58 -4.00
C LYS A 271 8.25 4.31 -4.40
N THR A 272 8.67 5.26 -3.60
CA THR A 272 9.86 6.10 -3.85
C THR A 272 11.15 5.28 -3.93
N ARG A 273 11.23 4.18 -3.17
CA ARG A 273 12.39 3.27 -3.17
C ARG A 273 12.31 2.17 -4.23
N GLY A 274 11.17 2.01 -4.91
CA GLY A 274 10.97 0.96 -5.90
C GLY A 274 10.99 -0.46 -5.33
N ASN A 275 10.85 -0.61 -4.01
CA ASN A 275 10.87 -1.89 -3.28
C ASN A 275 9.46 -2.36 -2.89
N GLN A 276 8.42 -1.80 -3.50
CA GLN A 276 7.02 -2.13 -3.21
C GLN A 276 6.47 -3.24 -4.11
N ILE A 277 5.40 -3.88 -3.62
CA ILE A 277 4.46 -4.67 -4.41
C ILE A 277 3.08 -4.05 -4.21
N GLY A 278 2.50 -3.48 -5.29
CA GLY A 278 1.14 -2.94 -5.28
C GLY A 278 0.10 -4.07 -5.32
N ILE A 279 -1.03 -3.89 -4.62
CA ILE A 279 -2.08 -4.93 -4.58
C ILE A 279 -2.93 -5.01 -5.85
N THR A 280 -2.69 -4.15 -6.80
CA THR A 280 -3.34 -4.09 -8.13
C THR A 280 -2.38 -4.41 -9.27
N GLU A 281 -1.12 -4.72 -8.97
CA GLU A 281 -0.14 -5.11 -9.98
C GLU A 281 -0.55 -6.42 -10.67
N ALA A 282 -0.05 -6.63 -11.89
CA ALA A 282 -0.27 -7.87 -12.62
C ALA A 282 0.28 -9.09 -11.83
N PRO A 283 -0.38 -10.25 -11.92
CA PRO A 283 0.01 -11.46 -11.18
C PRO A 283 1.48 -11.85 -11.35
N GLU A 284 2.01 -11.74 -12.56
CA GLU A 284 3.39 -12.08 -12.93
C GLU A 284 4.39 -11.12 -12.25
N GLU A 285 4.05 -9.82 -12.19
CA GLU A 285 4.86 -8.82 -11.52
C GLU A 285 4.89 -9.04 -10.00
N MET A 286 3.72 -9.28 -9.39
CA MET A 286 3.62 -9.58 -7.96
C MET A 286 4.44 -10.81 -7.61
N PHE A 287 4.31 -11.89 -8.40
CA PHE A 287 5.06 -13.14 -8.22
C PHE A 287 6.56 -12.90 -8.36
N GLY A 288 6.98 -12.28 -9.47
CA GLY A 288 8.38 -12.00 -9.76
C GLY A 288 9.06 -11.11 -8.72
N LYS A 289 8.37 -10.08 -8.23
CA LYS A 289 8.86 -9.20 -7.16
C LYS A 289 9.00 -9.95 -5.84
N THR A 290 8.03 -10.81 -5.49
CA THR A 290 8.11 -11.65 -4.29
C THR A 290 9.29 -12.62 -4.34
N MET A 291 9.57 -13.20 -5.50
CA MET A 291 10.72 -14.10 -5.67
C MET A 291 12.08 -13.41 -5.49
N ARG A 292 12.15 -12.08 -5.46
CA ARG A 292 13.38 -11.29 -5.20
C ARG A 292 13.65 -11.09 -3.72
N LEU A 293 12.66 -11.34 -2.85
CA LEU A 293 12.78 -11.16 -1.41
C LEU A 293 13.97 -11.99 -0.86
N PRO A 294 14.83 -11.44 0.01
CA PRO A 294 15.82 -12.21 0.76
C PRO A 294 15.17 -13.33 1.60
N ASP A 295 15.89 -14.42 1.79
CA ASP A 295 15.34 -15.60 2.48
C ASP A 295 15.02 -15.34 3.95
N ASP A 296 15.81 -14.52 4.62
CA ASP A 296 15.67 -14.10 6.01
C ASP A 296 14.45 -13.19 6.27
N ALA A 297 13.95 -12.51 5.24
CA ALA A 297 12.76 -11.66 5.35
C ALA A 297 11.44 -12.44 5.17
N MET A 298 11.47 -13.69 4.69
CA MET A 298 10.25 -14.45 4.37
C MET A 298 9.35 -14.66 5.58
N ASP A 299 9.92 -15.02 6.72
CA ASP A 299 9.15 -15.29 7.94
C ASP A 299 8.35 -14.07 8.39
N THR A 300 8.97 -12.88 8.34
CA THR A 300 8.33 -11.61 8.63
C THR A 300 7.16 -11.36 7.68
N TRP A 301 7.33 -11.65 6.39
CA TRP A 301 6.24 -11.46 5.42
C TRP A 301 5.09 -12.43 5.64
N PHE A 302 5.35 -13.72 5.94
CA PHE A 302 4.30 -14.68 6.28
C PHE A 302 3.48 -14.20 7.48
N ASP A 303 4.14 -13.74 8.53
CA ASP A 303 3.49 -13.33 9.78
C ASP A 303 2.69 -12.03 9.60
N LEU A 304 3.33 -10.98 9.08
CA LEU A 304 2.71 -9.66 8.97
C LEU A 304 1.58 -9.63 7.94
N LEU A 305 1.69 -10.40 6.88
CA LEU A 305 0.61 -10.54 5.89
C LEU A 305 -0.45 -11.58 6.31
N ALA A 306 -0.30 -12.22 7.47
CA ALA A 306 -1.18 -13.26 7.97
C ALA A 306 -1.41 -14.39 6.95
N LEU A 307 -0.33 -14.82 6.29
CA LEU A 307 -0.34 -15.93 5.33
C LEU A 307 0.10 -17.22 6.01
N GLY A 308 -0.46 -18.36 5.56
CA GLY A 308 -0.07 -19.65 6.07
C GLY A 308 1.38 -19.98 5.73
N ARG A 309 2.19 -20.31 6.75
CA ARG A 309 3.56 -20.75 6.55
C ARG A 309 3.61 -22.14 5.92
N PRO A 310 4.56 -22.43 5.02
CA PRO A 310 4.79 -23.78 4.55
C PRO A 310 5.28 -24.69 5.69
N PRO A 311 5.24 -26.04 5.54
CA PRO A 311 5.79 -26.96 6.52
C PRO A 311 7.23 -26.67 6.89
N ALA A 312 7.60 -26.93 8.15
CA ALA A 312 8.98 -26.78 8.61
C ALA A 312 9.95 -27.65 7.76
N GLY A 313 11.09 -27.08 7.40
CA GLY A 313 12.08 -27.76 6.56
C GLY A 313 11.83 -27.61 5.04
N THR A 314 10.80 -26.87 4.62
CA THR A 314 10.63 -26.52 3.21
C THR A 314 11.84 -25.73 2.71
N ALA A 315 12.37 -26.11 1.55
CA ALA A 315 13.52 -25.40 0.94
C ALA A 315 13.19 -23.91 0.72
N PRO A 316 14.13 -22.97 0.92
CA PRO A 316 13.87 -21.53 0.83
C PRO A 316 13.21 -21.11 -0.49
N ARG A 317 13.63 -21.68 -1.60
CA ARG A 317 13.03 -21.43 -2.92
C ARG A 317 11.54 -21.81 -2.97
N ASP A 318 11.19 -22.94 -2.38
CA ASP A 318 9.81 -23.45 -2.42
C ASP A 318 8.94 -22.72 -1.41
N ALA A 319 9.49 -22.31 -0.26
CA ALA A 319 8.84 -21.43 0.70
C ALA A 319 8.53 -20.05 0.05
N LYS A 320 9.48 -19.49 -0.70
CA LYS A 320 9.29 -18.23 -1.41
C LYS A 320 8.24 -18.32 -2.52
N ARG A 321 8.19 -19.45 -3.24
CA ARG A 321 7.11 -19.74 -4.21
C ARG A 321 5.76 -19.86 -3.54
N ALA A 322 5.69 -20.49 -2.37
CA ALA A 322 4.46 -20.58 -1.58
C ALA A 322 3.98 -19.19 -1.15
N LEU A 323 4.90 -18.33 -0.67
CA LEU A 323 4.61 -16.93 -0.33
C LEU A 323 4.09 -16.15 -1.55
N ALA A 324 4.78 -16.24 -2.69
CA ALA A 324 4.37 -15.55 -3.92
C ALA A 324 2.99 -16.00 -4.41
N ARG A 325 2.70 -17.31 -4.39
CA ARG A 325 1.37 -17.85 -4.70
C ARG A 325 0.30 -17.33 -3.74
N ALA A 326 0.59 -17.33 -2.43
CA ALA A 326 -0.36 -16.88 -1.42
C ALA A 326 -0.71 -15.38 -1.61
N ILE A 327 0.29 -14.55 -1.92
CA ILE A 327 0.10 -13.12 -2.22
C ILE A 327 -0.76 -12.95 -3.48
N VAL A 328 -0.39 -13.59 -4.59
CA VAL A 328 -1.16 -13.46 -5.84
C VAL A 328 -2.58 -14.01 -5.66
N THR A 329 -2.76 -15.16 -5.01
CA THR A 329 -4.09 -15.73 -4.77
C THR A 329 -4.98 -14.79 -3.95
N ARG A 330 -4.39 -14.05 -3.01
CA ARG A 330 -5.15 -13.11 -2.14
C ARG A 330 -5.73 -11.92 -2.90
N PHE A 331 -4.99 -11.36 -3.85
CA PHE A 331 -5.38 -10.13 -4.55
C PHE A 331 -5.96 -10.36 -5.94
N HIS A 332 -5.77 -11.57 -6.48
CA HIS A 332 -6.37 -12.07 -7.72
C HIS A 332 -7.13 -13.37 -7.43
N ASP A 333 -6.61 -14.50 -7.91
CA ASP A 333 -7.17 -15.83 -7.63
C ASP A 333 -6.11 -16.94 -7.75
N ALA A 334 -6.50 -18.18 -7.50
CA ALA A 334 -5.61 -19.33 -7.56
C ALA A 334 -5.14 -19.64 -9.00
N ALA A 335 -5.97 -19.38 -10.01
CA ALA A 335 -5.62 -19.60 -11.41
C ALA A 335 -4.54 -18.60 -11.87
N ALA A 336 -4.71 -17.32 -11.52
CA ALA A 336 -3.72 -16.27 -11.74
C ALA A 336 -2.38 -16.59 -11.06
N ALA A 337 -2.42 -17.10 -9.82
CA ALA A 337 -1.21 -17.51 -9.10
C ALA A 337 -0.47 -18.67 -9.78
N ALA A 338 -1.21 -19.67 -10.29
CA ALA A 338 -0.62 -20.78 -11.04
C ALA A 338 -0.04 -20.30 -12.38
N GLY A 339 -0.74 -19.42 -13.09
CA GLY A 339 -0.25 -18.80 -14.34
C GLY A 339 1.02 -17.99 -14.14
N ALA A 340 1.06 -17.15 -13.08
CA ALA A 340 2.22 -16.33 -12.73
C ALA A 340 3.44 -17.20 -12.37
N GLN A 341 3.22 -18.30 -11.63
CA GLN A 341 4.30 -19.25 -11.36
C GLN A 341 4.80 -19.92 -12.62
N ALA A 342 3.91 -20.41 -13.49
CA ALA A 342 4.30 -21.04 -14.74
C ALA A 342 5.07 -20.07 -15.65
N HIS A 343 4.64 -18.80 -15.71
CA HIS A 343 5.38 -17.75 -16.41
C HIS A 343 6.78 -17.56 -15.82
N PHE A 344 6.87 -17.46 -14.50
CA PHE A 344 8.16 -17.31 -13.81
C PHE A 344 9.09 -18.50 -14.10
N ASP A 345 8.57 -19.73 -14.08
CA ASP A 345 9.36 -20.94 -14.32
C ASP A 345 9.88 -20.99 -15.76
N ARG A 346 9.05 -20.70 -16.76
CA ARG A 346 9.49 -20.61 -18.16
C ARG A 346 10.62 -19.59 -18.36
N VAL A 347 10.46 -18.39 -17.79
CA VAL A 347 11.41 -17.29 -17.99
C VAL A 347 12.71 -17.48 -17.22
N PHE A 348 12.65 -17.96 -15.98
CA PHE A 348 13.79 -17.93 -15.05
C PHE A 348 14.36 -19.29 -14.69
N VAL A 349 13.64 -20.39 -14.90
CA VAL A 349 14.10 -21.76 -14.61
C VAL A 349 14.41 -22.50 -15.90
N GLU A 350 13.49 -22.45 -16.87
CA GLU A 350 13.62 -23.16 -18.15
C GLU A 350 14.36 -22.32 -19.19
N HIS A 351 14.58 -21.02 -18.90
CA HIS A 351 15.22 -20.07 -19.80
C HIS A 351 14.55 -19.94 -21.17
N GLU A 352 13.26 -20.27 -21.24
CA GLU A 352 12.48 -20.05 -22.44
C GLU A 352 12.23 -18.55 -22.67
N LEU A 353 12.12 -18.19 -23.94
CA LEU A 353 11.79 -16.83 -24.34
C LEU A 353 10.35 -16.51 -23.90
N PRO A 354 10.04 -15.25 -23.51
CA PRO A 354 8.66 -14.81 -23.23
C PRO A 354 7.74 -15.14 -24.42
N ALA A 355 6.49 -15.54 -24.11
CA ALA A 355 5.51 -15.88 -25.15
C ALA A 355 5.18 -14.69 -26.08
N GLU A 356 5.27 -13.47 -25.56
CA GLU A 356 5.13 -12.23 -26.31
C GLU A 356 6.43 -11.42 -26.18
N ILE A 357 7.03 -11.11 -27.29
CA ILE A 357 8.24 -10.27 -27.40
C ILE A 357 7.90 -9.10 -28.31
N ASP A 358 7.93 -7.89 -27.76
CA ASP A 358 7.67 -6.67 -28.53
C ASP A 358 8.73 -6.48 -29.62
N ASP A 359 8.29 -6.07 -30.78
CA ASP A 359 9.15 -5.66 -31.89
C ASP A 359 9.75 -4.26 -31.61
N SER A 360 11.03 -4.09 -31.94
CA SER A 360 11.71 -2.80 -31.87
C SER A 360 12.36 -2.49 -33.20
N ALA A 361 11.98 -1.37 -33.80
CA ALA A 361 12.59 -0.88 -35.02
C ALA A 361 13.97 -0.28 -34.72
N ILE A 362 14.98 -0.68 -35.48
CA ILE A 362 16.36 -0.19 -35.38
C ILE A 362 16.91 0.19 -36.75
N ASP A 363 17.84 1.15 -36.75
CA ASP A 363 18.47 1.64 -37.98
C ASP A 363 19.78 0.91 -38.27
N ALA A 364 20.05 0.70 -39.55
CA ALA A 364 21.33 0.22 -40.06
C ALA A 364 22.04 1.30 -40.89
N ARG A 365 23.36 1.23 -40.94
CA ARG A 365 24.20 2.06 -41.81
C ARG A 365 25.21 1.18 -42.54
N ASP A 366 25.37 1.39 -43.83
CA ASP A 366 26.34 0.66 -44.67
C ASP A 366 26.20 -0.87 -44.53
N GLY A 367 24.97 -1.39 -44.37
CA GLY A 367 24.69 -2.81 -44.19
C GLY A 367 25.00 -3.36 -42.80
N LEU A 368 25.37 -2.53 -41.84
CA LEU A 368 25.72 -2.91 -40.48
C LEU A 368 24.80 -2.25 -39.46
N VAL A 369 24.53 -2.93 -38.36
CA VAL A 369 23.83 -2.44 -37.18
C VAL A 369 24.82 -2.20 -36.05
N HIS A 370 24.95 -0.96 -35.59
CA HIS A 370 25.78 -0.61 -34.44
C HIS A 370 25.02 -0.95 -33.14
N LEU A 371 25.28 -2.13 -32.54
CA LEU A 371 24.55 -2.69 -31.42
C LEU A 371 24.42 -1.75 -30.20
N PRO A 372 25.51 -1.04 -29.76
CA PRO A 372 25.36 -0.14 -28.62
C PRO A 372 24.33 0.97 -28.81
N ALA A 373 24.20 1.47 -30.05
CA ALA A 373 23.19 2.49 -30.34
C ALA A 373 21.79 1.90 -30.53
N ALA A 374 21.70 0.81 -31.30
CA ALA A 374 20.45 0.13 -31.58
C ALA A 374 19.78 -0.41 -30.30
N LEU A 375 20.54 -1.10 -29.46
CA LEU A 375 20.02 -1.66 -28.20
C LEU A 375 19.74 -0.56 -27.16
N ALA A 376 20.53 0.52 -27.12
CA ALA A 376 20.23 1.65 -26.26
C ALA A 376 18.85 2.27 -26.59
N SER A 377 18.55 2.42 -27.89
CA SER A 377 17.25 2.90 -28.37
C SER A 377 16.13 1.91 -28.08
N ALA A 378 16.33 0.61 -28.43
CA ALA A 378 15.32 -0.43 -28.29
C ALA A 378 14.89 -0.70 -26.83
N PHE A 379 15.81 -0.55 -25.88
CA PHE A 379 15.60 -0.85 -24.46
C PHE A 379 15.52 0.40 -23.55
N GLY A 380 15.66 1.61 -24.08
CA GLY A 380 15.63 2.84 -23.30
C GLY A 380 16.76 2.96 -22.27
N VAL A 381 17.98 2.49 -22.61
CA VAL A 381 19.15 2.49 -21.73
C VAL A 381 20.31 3.29 -22.35
N SER A 382 21.37 3.55 -21.57
CA SER A 382 22.55 4.23 -22.11
C SER A 382 23.43 3.31 -22.99
N ARG A 383 24.10 3.88 -23.99
CA ARG A 383 25.09 3.14 -24.80
C ARG A 383 26.22 2.56 -23.95
N SER A 384 26.59 3.23 -22.86
CA SER A 384 27.60 2.77 -21.92
C SER A 384 27.15 1.51 -21.17
N GLU A 385 25.88 1.45 -20.79
CA GLU A 385 25.29 0.26 -20.17
C GLU A 385 25.30 -0.94 -21.13
N VAL A 386 24.92 -0.72 -22.39
CA VAL A 386 24.95 -1.80 -23.41
C VAL A 386 26.38 -2.31 -23.60
N ARG A 387 27.40 -1.41 -23.74
CA ARG A 387 28.80 -1.83 -23.88
C ARG A 387 29.28 -2.63 -22.67
N ARG A 388 28.91 -2.19 -21.45
CA ARG A 388 29.24 -2.94 -20.23
C ARG A 388 28.62 -4.33 -20.24
N LEU A 389 27.35 -4.46 -20.65
CA LEU A 389 26.67 -5.75 -20.73
C LEU A 389 27.27 -6.65 -21.82
N LEU A 390 27.64 -6.11 -22.98
CA LEU A 390 28.38 -6.86 -24.01
C LEU A 390 29.68 -7.41 -23.44
N ALA A 391 30.48 -6.61 -22.77
CA ALA A 391 31.73 -7.03 -22.16
C ALA A 391 31.54 -8.12 -21.08
N GLN A 392 30.38 -8.18 -20.46
CA GLN A 392 30.05 -9.18 -19.42
C GLN A 392 29.29 -10.39 -19.98
N GLY A 393 29.12 -10.52 -21.30
CA GLY A 393 28.31 -11.60 -21.91
C GLY A 393 26.82 -11.52 -21.59
N GLY A 394 26.35 -10.35 -21.17
CA GLY A 394 24.97 -10.08 -20.79
C GLY A 394 24.04 -9.71 -21.96
N VAL A 395 24.53 -9.74 -23.20
CA VAL A 395 23.72 -9.56 -24.41
C VAL A 395 23.73 -10.88 -25.21
N LYS A 396 22.56 -11.36 -25.58
CA LYS A 396 22.41 -12.58 -26.38
C LYS A 396 21.53 -12.30 -27.58
N LEU A 397 21.87 -12.90 -28.73
CA LEU A 397 21.04 -12.99 -29.92
C LEU A 397 20.55 -14.42 -30.10
N ASP A 398 19.23 -14.65 -30.10
CA ASP A 398 18.58 -15.96 -30.13
C ASP A 398 19.24 -16.99 -29.16
N GLY A 399 19.62 -16.50 -27.96
CA GLY A 399 20.27 -17.32 -26.93
C GLY A 399 21.79 -17.36 -26.99
N GLU A 400 22.43 -16.99 -28.10
CA GLU A 400 23.89 -16.96 -28.25
C GLU A 400 24.49 -15.67 -27.64
N PRO A 401 25.45 -15.79 -26.70
CA PRO A 401 26.05 -14.64 -26.08
C PRO A 401 26.96 -13.87 -27.04
N LEU A 402 26.85 -12.53 -26.96
CA LEU A 402 27.76 -11.61 -27.67
C LEU A 402 28.87 -11.14 -26.74
N GLY A 403 30.04 -10.85 -27.30
CA GLY A 403 31.20 -10.34 -26.59
C GLY A 403 31.45 -8.86 -26.80
N ALA A 404 32.50 -8.33 -26.13
CA ALA A 404 32.92 -6.93 -26.21
C ALA A 404 33.29 -6.48 -27.64
N GLY A 405 33.68 -7.39 -28.51
CA GLY A 405 34.04 -7.12 -29.89
C GLY A 405 32.88 -7.06 -30.88
N ASP A 406 31.69 -7.51 -30.47
CA ASP A 406 30.50 -7.58 -31.33
C ASP A 406 29.75 -6.25 -31.33
N LEU A 407 30.43 -5.17 -31.78
CA LEU A 407 29.83 -3.84 -31.77
C LEU A 407 29.02 -3.54 -33.03
N ASP A 408 29.43 -4.05 -34.16
CA ASP A 408 28.82 -3.85 -35.47
C ASP A 408 28.53 -5.19 -36.13
N LEU A 409 27.26 -5.49 -36.35
CA LEU A 409 26.84 -6.77 -36.94
C LEU A 409 26.10 -6.55 -38.26
N PRO A 410 26.28 -7.48 -39.27
CA PRO A 410 25.52 -7.43 -40.50
C PRO A 410 24.01 -7.52 -40.25
N ILE A 411 23.22 -6.80 -41.05
CA ILE A 411 21.75 -6.78 -40.95
C ILE A 411 21.17 -8.21 -40.87
N ALA A 412 21.71 -9.13 -41.71
CA ALA A 412 21.24 -10.51 -41.75
C ALA A 412 21.39 -11.28 -40.42
N ARG A 413 22.28 -10.84 -39.52
CA ARG A 413 22.43 -11.43 -38.17
C ARG A 413 21.53 -10.81 -37.10
N VAL A 414 20.85 -9.70 -37.42
CA VAL A 414 20.14 -8.90 -36.41
C VAL A 414 18.66 -8.74 -36.75
N HIS A 415 18.29 -8.75 -38.04
CA HIS A 415 16.91 -8.59 -38.48
C HIS A 415 16.02 -9.78 -38.09
N GLY A 416 14.91 -9.55 -37.41
CA GLY A 416 13.96 -10.57 -36.96
C GLY A 416 14.40 -11.37 -35.74
N VAL A 417 15.62 -11.13 -35.22
CA VAL A 417 16.23 -11.89 -34.13
C VAL A 417 15.77 -11.37 -32.77
N VAL A 418 15.63 -12.28 -31.82
CA VAL A 418 15.31 -11.90 -30.42
C VAL A 418 16.59 -11.58 -29.66
N VAL A 419 16.68 -10.35 -29.18
CA VAL A 419 17.77 -9.91 -28.33
C VAL A 419 17.35 -9.98 -26.86
N GLN A 420 18.20 -10.63 -26.08
CA GLN A 420 18.16 -10.56 -24.63
C GLN A 420 19.22 -9.57 -24.13
N LEU A 421 18.77 -8.54 -23.38
CA LEU A 421 19.65 -7.56 -22.72
C LEU A 421 19.63 -7.75 -21.20
N GLY A 422 20.71 -8.27 -20.64
CA GLY A 422 20.76 -8.74 -19.25
C GLY A 422 19.92 -10.00 -19.06
N ARG A 423 19.34 -10.17 -17.83
CA ARG A 423 18.61 -11.41 -17.49
C ARG A 423 17.11 -11.39 -17.85
N ARG A 424 16.52 -10.21 -18.12
CA ARG A 424 15.06 -10.06 -18.11
C ARG A 424 14.47 -9.25 -19.25
N ARG A 425 15.26 -8.59 -20.06
CA ARG A 425 14.79 -7.69 -21.11
C ARG A 425 14.94 -8.37 -22.48
N PHE A 426 13.83 -8.50 -23.20
CA PHE A 426 13.78 -9.13 -24.51
C PHE A 426 13.12 -8.17 -25.51
N ARG A 427 13.61 -8.13 -26.73
CA ARG A 427 13.06 -7.41 -27.88
C ARG A 427 13.35 -8.15 -29.15
N ARG A 428 12.42 -8.17 -30.11
CA ARG A 428 12.70 -8.62 -31.47
C ARG A 428 13.12 -7.40 -32.28
N LEU A 429 14.27 -7.47 -32.90
CA LEU A 429 14.82 -6.34 -33.67
C LEU A 429 14.32 -6.38 -35.13
N GLN A 430 13.72 -5.28 -35.57
CA GLN A 430 13.29 -5.10 -36.97
C GLN A 430 14.14 -3.97 -37.57
N VAL A 431 15.04 -4.38 -38.49
CA VAL A 431 15.91 -3.40 -39.19
C VAL A 431 15.09 -2.70 -40.26
N ARG A 432 15.12 -1.37 -40.25
CA ARG A 432 14.50 -0.48 -41.25
C ARG A 432 15.44 -0.22 -42.41
#